data_b5f26cf3ea59aa52ed2b6b5d74f231fc
#
_entry.id   b5f26cf3ea59aa52ed2b6b5d74f231fc
#
_cell.length_a   1.000
_cell.length_b   1.000
_cell.length_c   1.000
_cell.angle_alpha   90.00
_cell.angle_beta   90.00
_cell.angle_gamma   90.00
#
_symmetry.space_group_name_H-M   'P 1'
#
loop_
_entity.id
_entity.type
_entity.pdbx_description
1 polymer ?
#
loop_
_entity_poly.entity_id
_entity_poly.type
_entity_poly.pdbx_seq_one_letter_code
_entity_poly.pdbx_strand_id
1 'polypeptide(L)'
;MGITQFFKSILDGGKVDIAARYEILRDAVSGTMSNFHMARDRETEQIVGLKILDKAKTEALEARFRGLNKPTEGQIAASLSHPSIVITYSHGMTTAGEQFIVMEFLDGPGLNSLLIGRSELLGGNRLALVRQAAEALAAVHEAGYIHRDICPRNFVCSKDAKTLKLIDFGLTVPAEKEFMQPGIRTGTPNYMAPEVVRRRPTDKRLDIFSFGASVYELFAFELPWQRGADGRAAMAHGLKAPPPLSNYYPKVDPTLEQAVLKCLEPEPTNRFQDMGQFLKAIRRVRHEDAS
;
A
#
# COMPACT_ATOMS: atom_id res chain seq x y z
N MET A 1 15.82 -27.68 -10.35
CA MET A 1 15.36 -26.54 -11.17
C MET A 1 14.81 -25.50 -10.22
N GLY A 2 15.38 -24.28 -10.23
CA GLY A 2 14.99 -23.26 -9.23
C GLY A 2 13.59 -22.73 -9.50
N ILE A 3 12.85 -22.43 -8.42
CA ILE A 3 11.48 -21.89 -8.41
C ILE A 3 11.32 -20.69 -9.37
N THR A 4 12.34 -19.86 -9.52
CA THR A 4 12.40 -18.69 -10.41
C THR A 4 12.36 -19.02 -11.91
N GLN A 5 12.79 -20.19 -12.34
CA GLN A 5 12.79 -20.57 -13.76
C GLN A 5 11.42 -21.12 -14.22
N PHE A 6 10.64 -21.68 -13.30
CA PHE A 6 9.33 -22.25 -13.56
C PHE A 6 8.25 -21.18 -13.77
N PHE A 7 8.30 -20.10 -12.97
CA PHE A 7 7.35 -18.99 -13.13
C PHE A 7 7.59 -18.12 -14.39
N LYS A 8 8.78 -18.18 -14.99
CA LYS A 8 9.08 -17.49 -16.27
C LYS A 8 8.27 -18.03 -17.45
N SER A 9 7.82 -19.29 -17.41
CA SER A 9 7.06 -19.90 -18.53
C SER A 9 5.64 -19.37 -18.66
N ILE A 10 5.07 -18.72 -17.65
CA ILE A 10 3.72 -18.11 -17.70
C ILE A 10 3.77 -16.71 -18.35
N LEU A 11 4.95 -16.10 -18.46
CA LEU A 11 5.14 -14.78 -19.07
C LEU A 11 5.03 -14.79 -20.62
N ASP A 12 4.92 -15.95 -21.25
CA ASP A 12 4.85 -16.11 -22.72
C ASP A 12 3.42 -15.95 -23.31
N GLY A 13 2.61 -15.05 -22.75
CA GLY A 13 1.43 -14.53 -23.45
C GLY A 13 0.21 -15.45 -23.57
N GLY A 14 0.23 -16.64 -22.99
CA GLY A 14 -0.91 -17.57 -22.96
C GLY A 14 -1.98 -17.16 -21.94
N LYS A 15 -3.27 -17.36 -22.27
CA LYS A 15 -4.36 -17.25 -21.30
C LYS A 15 -4.37 -18.47 -20.39
N VAL A 16 -4.57 -18.24 -19.08
CA VAL A 16 -4.59 -19.30 -18.06
C VAL A 16 -6.03 -19.63 -17.68
N ASP A 17 -6.37 -20.92 -17.71
CA ASP A 17 -7.58 -21.43 -17.07
C ASP A 17 -7.34 -21.52 -15.57
N ILE A 18 -7.91 -20.57 -14.83
CA ILE A 18 -7.74 -20.48 -13.37
C ILE A 18 -8.30 -21.70 -12.67
N ALA A 19 -9.46 -22.21 -13.10
CA ALA A 19 -10.09 -23.36 -12.44
C ALA A 19 -9.31 -24.67 -12.67
N ALA A 20 -8.69 -24.83 -13.84
CA ALA A 20 -7.83 -25.97 -14.14
C ALA A 20 -6.52 -25.92 -13.35
N ARG A 21 -5.91 -24.73 -13.21
CA ARG A 21 -4.60 -24.56 -12.57
C ARG A 21 -4.64 -24.42 -11.06
N TYR A 22 -5.61 -23.69 -10.51
CA TYR A 22 -5.65 -23.33 -9.10
C TYR A 22 -6.86 -23.96 -8.40
N GLU A 23 -6.61 -24.61 -7.28
CA GLU A 23 -7.63 -25.07 -6.35
C GLU A 23 -7.88 -23.98 -5.32
N ILE A 24 -9.08 -23.38 -5.30
CA ILE A 24 -9.46 -22.39 -4.31
C ILE A 24 -9.68 -23.07 -2.97
N LEU A 25 -8.90 -22.69 -1.96
CA LEU A 25 -8.95 -23.26 -0.61
C LEU A 25 -9.81 -22.44 0.34
N ARG A 26 -9.89 -21.13 0.10
CA ARG A 26 -10.74 -20.22 0.87
C ARG A 26 -11.32 -19.16 -0.07
N ASP A 27 -12.61 -18.94 0.04
CA ASP A 27 -13.32 -17.92 -0.71
C ASP A 27 -12.78 -16.53 -0.44
N ALA A 28 -12.93 -15.70 -1.45
CA ALA A 28 -12.31 -14.40 -1.50
C ALA A 28 -12.71 -13.47 -0.38
N VAL A 29 -11.75 -12.70 0.08
CA VAL A 29 -12.03 -11.37 0.57
C VAL A 29 -12.29 -10.48 -0.66
N SER A 30 -13.57 -10.15 -0.90
CA SER A 30 -13.93 -9.28 -2.01
C SER A 30 -13.44 -7.87 -1.74
N GLY A 31 -12.50 -7.40 -2.54
CA GLY A 31 -12.05 -6.02 -2.59
C GLY A 31 -12.93 -5.19 -3.54
N THR A 32 -12.70 -3.87 -3.56
CA THR A 32 -13.44 -2.96 -4.43
C THR A 32 -13.17 -3.22 -5.92
N MET A 33 -11.96 -3.66 -6.27
CA MET A 33 -11.46 -3.81 -7.65
C MET A 33 -11.11 -5.25 -8.03
N SER A 34 -11.11 -6.19 -7.07
CA SER A 34 -10.63 -7.56 -7.28
C SER A 34 -11.18 -8.51 -6.23
N ASN A 35 -11.08 -9.80 -6.54
CA ASN A 35 -11.29 -10.90 -5.60
C ASN A 35 -9.93 -11.52 -5.25
N PHE A 36 -9.66 -11.68 -3.96
CA PHE A 36 -8.43 -12.29 -3.47
C PHE A 36 -8.75 -13.65 -2.84
N HIS A 37 -8.08 -14.70 -3.31
CA HIS A 37 -8.27 -16.07 -2.87
C HIS A 37 -6.98 -16.64 -2.27
N MET A 38 -7.11 -17.49 -1.26
CA MET A 38 -6.09 -18.47 -0.92
C MET A 38 -6.28 -19.67 -1.85
N ALA A 39 -5.27 -20.02 -2.62
CA ALA A 39 -5.34 -21.10 -3.58
C ALA A 39 -4.12 -22.02 -3.48
N ARG A 40 -4.30 -23.28 -3.94
CA ARG A 40 -3.18 -24.20 -4.19
C ARG A 40 -2.93 -24.23 -5.70
N ASP A 41 -1.70 -23.95 -6.11
CA ASP A 41 -1.25 -24.17 -7.47
C ASP A 41 -1.05 -25.67 -7.68
N ARG A 42 -1.88 -26.29 -8.56
CA ARG A 42 -1.88 -27.75 -8.82
C ARG A 42 -0.59 -28.26 -9.48
N GLU A 43 0.20 -27.39 -10.10
CA GLU A 43 1.48 -27.77 -10.71
C GLU A 43 2.63 -27.76 -9.70
N THR A 44 2.62 -26.82 -8.75
CA THR A 44 3.70 -26.65 -7.77
C THR A 44 3.35 -27.16 -6.38
N GLU A 45 2.07 -27.47 -6.13
CA GLU A 45 1.49 -27.82 -4.82
C GLU A 45 1.64 -26.71 -3.77
N GLN A 46 2.06 -25.52 -4.17
CA GLN A 46 2.28 -24.39 -3.26
C GLN A 46 0.96 -23.66 -2.95
N ILE A 47 0.85 -23.20 -1.70
CA ILE A 47 -0.20 -22.29 -1.30
C ILE A 47 0.19 -20.87 -1.73
N VAL A 48 -0.68 -20.22 -2.47
CA VAL A 48 -0.48 -18.90 -3.05
C VAL A 48 -1.66 -17.98 -2.78
N GLY A 49 -1.41 -16.67 -2.79
CA GLY A 49 -2.43 -15.67 -2.95
C GLY A 49 -2.77 -15.49 -4.43
N LEU A 50 -4.02 -15.64 -4.79
CA LEU A 50 -4.51 -15.43 -6.15
C LEU A 50 -5.45 -14.23 -6.17
N LYS A 51 -5.02 -13.15 -6.83
CA LYS A 51 -5.82 -11.93 -7.04
C LYS A 51 -6.36 -11.96 -8.47
N ILE A 52 -7.70 -11.94 -8.61
CA ILE A 52 -8.39 -11.84 -9.91
C ILE A 52 -9.02 -10.45 -9.96
N LEU A 53 -8.65 -9.65 -10.96
CA LEU A 53 -9.11 -8.29 -11.11
C LEU A 53 -10.47 -8.25 -11.82
N ASP A 54 -11.39 -7.42 -11.29
CA ASP A 54 -12.67 -7.14 -11.96
C ASP A 54 -12.40 -6.48 -13.32
N LYS A 55 -12.76 -7.14 -14.39
CA LYS A 55 -12.48 -6.71 -15.76
C LYS A 55 -13.03 -5.31 -16.05
N ALA A 56 -14.30 -5.07 -15.74
CA ALA A 56 -14.97 -3.82 -16.07
C ALA A 56 -14.36 -2.62 -15.29
N LYS A 57 -14.06 -2.84 -14.01
CA LYS A 57 -13.44 -1.80 -13.16
C LYS A 57 -11.99 -1.55 -13.56
N THR A 58 -11.24 -2.59 -13.92
CA THR A 58 -9.86 -2.48 -14.39
C THR A 58 -9.80 -1.70 -15.69
N GLU A 59 -10.63 -2.07 -16.68
CA GLU A 59 -10.72 -1.36 -17.96
C GLU A 59 -11.14 0.11 -17.76
N ALA A 60 -12.08 0.41 -16.87
CA ALA A 60 -12.51 1.77 -16.54
C ALA A 60 -11.39 2.59 -15.88
N LEU A 61 -10.54 1.96 -15.05
CA LEU A 61 -9.38 2.61 -14.44
C LEU A 61 -8.29 2.87 -15.48
N GLU A 62 -7.95 1.86 -16.29
CA GLU A 62 -6.92 1.94 -17.34
C GLU A 62 -7.31 2.95 -18.43
N ALA A 63 -8.60 3.10 -18.74
CA ALA A 63 -9.10 4.08 -19.69
C ALA A 63 -8.73 5.53 -19.30
N ARG A 64 -8.50 5.81 -18.00
CA ARG A 64 -8.04 7.14 -17.54
C ARG A 64 -6.61 7.46 -17.97
N PHE A 65 -5.83 6.44 -18.32
CA PHE A 65 -4.46 6.54 -18.77
C PHE A 65 -4.30 6.19 -20.25
N ARG A 66 -5.40 6.27 -21.03
CA ARG A 66 -5.39 5.95 -22.46
C ARG A 66 -4.41 6.85 -23.20
N GLY A 67 -3.54 6.23 -23.99
CA GLY A 67 -2.44 6.92 -24.69
C GLY A 67 -1.16 7.06 -23.88
N LEU A 68 -1.17 6.69 -22.60
CA LEU A 68 0.03 6.56 -21.77
C LEU A 68 0.37 5.07 -21.62
N ASN A 69 1.64 4.73 -21.72
CA ASN A 69 2.11 3.34 -21.55
C ASN A 69 2.16 2.95 -20.06
N LYS A 70 0.99 2.98 -19.38
CA LYS A 70 0.91 2.53 -17.97
C LYS A 70 1.07 1.01 -17.91
N PRO A 71 2.07 0.50 -17.16
CA PRO A 71 2.15 -0.94 -16.91
C PRO A 71 0.91 -1.43 -16.15
N THR A 72 0.53 -2.69 -16.36
CA THR A 72 -0.53 -3.33 -15.57
C THR A 72 -0.12 -3.46 -14.11
N GLU A 73 -1.11 -3.66 -13.21
CA GLU A 73 -0.81 -3.90 -11.79
C GLU A 73 0.15 -5.07 -11.60
N GLY A 74 -0.06 -6.18 -12.33
CA GLY A 74 0.81 -7.35 -12.25
C GLY A 74 2.24 -7.08 -12.70
N GLN A 75 2.44 -6.27 -13.76
CA GLN A 75 3.76 -5.86 -14.22
C GLN A 75 4.49 -5.00 -13.17
N ILE A 76 3.78 -4.04 -12.57
CA ILE A 76 4.33 -3.20 -11.50
C ILE A 76 4.71 -4.07 -10.31
N ALA A 77 3.77 -4.89 -9.81
CA ALA A 77 4.01 -5.75 -8.65
C ALA A 77 5.18 -6.73 -8.87
N ALA A 78 5.31 -7.32 -10.06
CA ALA A 78 6.41 -8.23 -10.41
C ALA A 78 7.77 -7.54 -10.54
N SER A 79 7.80 -6.22 -10.80
CA SER A 79 9.04 -5.44 -10.87
C SER A 79 9.60 -5.04 -9.51
N LEU A 80 8.81 -5.17 -8.43
CA LEU A 80 9.18 -4.77 -7.08
C LEU A 80 9.74 -5.95 -6.28
N SER A 81 10.87 -5.75 -5.62
CA SER A 81 11.50 -6.76 -4.78
C SER A 81 12.03 -6.12 -3.50
N HIS A 82 11.35 -6.36 -2.36
CA HIS A 82 11.76 -5.87 -1.05
C HIS A 82 11.16 -6.78 0.05
N PRO A 83 11.83 -7.02 1.20
CA PRO A 83 11.29 -7.84 2.29
C PRO A 83 9.92 -7.42 2.79
N SER A 84 9.63 -6.11 2.79
CA SER A 84 8.36 -5.52 3.21
C SER A 84 7.38 -5.25 2.05
N ILE A 85 7.57 -5.88 0.90
CA ILE A 85 6.64 -5.89 -0.24
C ILE A 85 6.25 -7.35 -0.50
N VAL A 86 4.98 -7.59 -0.84
CA VAL A 86 4.50 -8.92 -1.21
C VAL A 86 5.24 -9.44 -2.45
N ILE A 87 5.71 -10.68 -2.39
CA ILE A 87 6.39 -11.31 -3.53
C ILE A 87 5.33 -11.67 -4.58
N THR A 88 5.48 -11.16 -5.79
CA THR A 88 4.67 -11.55 -6.94
C THR A 88 5.39 -12.66 -7.70
N TYR A 89 4.75 -13.81 -7.82
CA TYR A 89 5.29 -14.98 -8.52
C TYR A 89 5.02 -14.94 -10.03
N SER A 90 3.80 -14.57 -10.40
CA SER A 90 3.39 -14.45 -11.81
C SER A 90 2.16 -13.55 -11.95
N HIS A 91 1.88 -13.13 -13.17
CA HIS A 91 0.68 -12.40 -13.54
C HIS A 91 0.32 -12.70 -15.00
N GLY A 92 -0.92 -12.42 -15.41
CA GLY A 92 -1.33 -12.66 -16.78
C GLY A 92 -2.81 -12.41 -17.01
N MET A 93 -3.34 -13.06 -18.05
CA MET A 93 -4.75 -13.02 -18.42
C MET A 93 -5.40 -14.39 -18.23
N THR A 94 -6.61 -14.42 -17.68
CA THR A 94 -7.43 -15.62 -17.62
C THR A 94 -8.05 -15.93 -18.98
N THR A 95 -8.54 -17.16 -19.18
CA THR A 95 -9.33 -17.53 -20.36
C THR A 95 -10.61 -16.70 -20.50
N ALA A 96 -11.14 -16.17 -19.38
CA ALA A 96 -12.27 -15.23 -19.35
C ALA A 96 -11.89 -13.79 -19.72
N GLY A 97 -10.59 -13.49 -19.89
CA GLY A 97 -10.10 -12.16 -20.25
C GLY A 97 -10.02 -11.20 -19.06
N GLU A 98 -9.82 -11.73 -17.84
CA GLU A 98 -9.54 -10.96 -16.63
C GLU A 98 -8.05 -10.96 -16.36
N GLN A 99 -7.52 -9.88 -15.78
CA GLN A 99 -6.13 -9.89 -15.27
C GLN A 99 -6.09 -10.69 -13.96
N PHE A 100 -5.00 -11.44 -13.76
CA PHE A 100 -4.73 -12.13 -12.49
C PHE A 100 -3.30 -11.89 -12.03
N ILE A 101 -3.09 -12.02 -10.73
CA ILE A 101 -1.77 -11.93 -10.09
C ILE A 101 -1.65 -13.08 -9.09
N VAL A 102 -0.55 -13.81 -9.16
CA VAL A 102 -0.19 -14.86 -8.21
C VAL A 102 0.94 -14.35 -7.33
N MET A 103 0.75 -14.41 -6.02
CA MET A 103 1.70 -13.87 -5.06
C MET A 103 1.87 -14.80 -3.85
N GLU A 104 2.85 -14.54 -3.01
CA GLU A 104 2.95 -15.24 -1.72
C GLU A 104 1.64 -15.08 -0.93
N PHE A 105 1.21 -16.15 -0.30
CA PHE A 105 0.08 -16.09 0.63
C PHE A 105 0.58 -15.63 2.01
N LEU A 106 0.02 -14.52 2.50
CA LEU A 106 0.35 -13.96 3.80
C LEU A 106 -0.68 -14.43 4.84
N ASP A 107 -0.27 -15.32 5.73
CA ASP A 107 -1.11 -15.89 6.79
C ASP A 107 -1.04 -15.05 8.08
N GLY A 108 -1.47 -13.81 8.00
CA GLY A 108 -1.48 -12.89 9.13
C GLY A 108 -2.60 -11.85 9.03
N PRO A 109 -2.82 -11.06 10.08
CA PRO A 109 -3.86 -10.05 10.09
C PRO A 109 -3.49 -8.84 9.24
N GLY A 110 -4.47 -8.24 8.57
CA GLY A 110 -4.33 -6.92 7.97
C GLY A 110 -4.10 -5.86 9.06
N LEU A 111 -3.22 -4.90 8.80
CA LEU A 111 -2.94 -3.81 9.75
C LEU A 111 -4.22 -3.05 10.13
N ASN A 112 -5.11 -2.81 9.16
CA ASN A 112 -6.41 -2.19 9.42
C ASN A 112 -7.27 -2.96 10.44
N SER A 113 -7.24 -4.29 10.41
CA SER A 113 -7.97 -5.12 11.39
C SER A 113 -7.38 -4.99 12.79
N LEU A 114 -6.04 -4.93 12.90
CA LEU A 114 -5.36 -4.69 14.17
C LEU A 114 -5.69 -3.30 14.75
N LEU A 115 -5.82 -2.28 13.90
CA LEU A 115 -6.19 -0.93 14.31
C LEU A 115 -7.64 -0.86 14.80
N ILE A 116 -8.59 -1.40 14.03
CA ILE A 116 -10.01 -1.44 14.41
C ILE A 116 -10.20 -2.20 15.74
N GLY A 117 -9.51 -3.33 15.89
CA GLY A 117 -9.54 -4.13 17.11
C GLY A 117 -8.69 -3.56 18.25
N ARG A 118 -7.99 -2.46 18.07
CA ARG A 118 -7.03 -1.90 19.04
C ARG A 118 -6.12 -2.98 19.64
N SER A 119 -5.59 -3.83 18.74
CA SER A 119 -4.88 -5.05 19.13
C SER A 119 -3.65 -4.77 19.98
N GLU A 120 -3.51 -5.50 21.08
CA GLU A 120 -2.32 -5.46 21.95
C GLU A 120 -1.04 -5.91 21.24
N LEU A 121 -1.15 -6.69 20.15
CA LEU A 121 -0.01 -7.09 19.31
C LEU A 121 0.77 -5.90 18.74
N LEU A 122 0.16 -4.72 18.67
CA LEU A 122 0.84 -3.51 18.20
C LEU A 122 1.79 -2.93 19.24
N GLY A 123 1.57 -3.20 20.55
CA GLY A 123 2.40 -2.70 21.64
C GLY A 123 3.85 -3.17 21.52
N GLY A 124 4.81 -2.24 21.50
CA GLY A 124 6.23 -2.52 21.34
C GLY A 124 6.67 -2.83 19.89
N ASN A 125 5.71 -3.02 18.96
CA ASN A 125 6.01 -3.36 17.56
C ASN A 125 5.83 -2.17 16.59
N ARG A 126 5.12 -1.09 16.99
CA ARG A 126 4.76 0.03 16.10
C ARG A 126 5.96 0.64 15.39
N LEU A 127 7.06 0.90 16.11
CA LEU A 127 8.26 1.49 15.51
C LEU A 127 8.87 0.59 14.43
N ALA A 128 8.89 -0.73 14.65
CA ALA A 128 9.38 -1.69 13.67
C ALA A 128 8.49 -1.70 12.43
N LEU A 129 7.16 -1.70 12.61
CA LEU A 129 6.19 -1.64 11.51
C LEU A 129 6.31 -0.33 10.72
N VAL A 130 6.49 0.81 11.40
CA VAL A 130 6.72 2.12 10.76
C VAL A 130 7.95 2.10 9.87
N ARG A 131 9.07 1.54 10.33
CA ARG A 131 10.29 1.44 9.54
C ARG A 131 10.10 0.57 8.31
N GLN A 132 9.50 -0.60 8.48
CA GLN A 132 9.24 -1.53 7.38
C GLN A 132 8.28 -0.92 6.33
N ALA A 133 7.24 -0.22 6.77
CA ALA A 133 6.34 0.49 5.86
C ALA A 133 7.07 1.62 5.10
N ALA A 134 7.95 2.35 5.80
CA ALA A 134 8.77 3.40 5.18
C ALA A 134 9.77 2.83 4.15
N GLU A 135 10.41 1.70 4.47
CA GLU A 135 11.35 1.00 3.58
C GLU A 135 10.62 0.42 2.35
N ALA A 136 9.43 -0.16 2.53
CA ALA A 136 8.60 -0.62 1.42
C ALA A 136 8.24 0.53 0.47
N LEU A 137 7.82 1.66 1.02
CA LEU A 137 7.47 2.83 0.22
C LEU A 137 8.70 3.46 -0.45
N ALA A 138 9.85 3.47 0.22
CA ALA A 138 11.12 3.88 -0.38
C ALA A 138 11.43 3.03 -1.62
N ALA A 139 11.32 1.70 -1.51
CA ALA A 139 11.57 0.78 -2.62
C ALA A 139 10.62 1.00 -3.80
N VAL A 140 9.34 1.29 -3.55
CA VAL A 140 8.38 1.66 -4.61
C VAL A 140 8.81 2.94 -5.33
N HIS A 141 9.21 3.96 -4.59
CA HIS A 141 9.66 5.24 -5.15
C HIS A 141 11.00 5.12 -5.90
N GLU A 142 11.94 4.32 -5.40
CA GLU A 142 13.23 4.03 -6.04
C GLU A 142 13.07 3.24 -7.34
N ALA A 143 12.05 2.38 -7.41
CA ALA A 143 11.67 1.69 -8.64
C ALA A 143 10.99 2.60 -9.68
N GLY A 144 10.83 3.90 -9.40
CA GLY A 144 10.24 4.88 -10.30
C GLY A 144 8.71 4.91 -10.30
N TYR A 145 8.07 4.47 -9.22
CA TYR A 145 6.60 4.48 -9.10
C TYR A 145 6.10 5.39 -7.99
N ILE A 146 4.82 5.77 -8.09
CA ILE A 146 4.03 6.42 -7.04
C ILE A 146 2.87 5.48 -6.72
N HIS A 147 2.71 5.12 -5.44
CA HIS A 147 1.74 4.09 -5.01
C HIS A 147 0.30 4.59 -5.07
N ARG A 148 0.02 5.82 -4.60
CA ARG A 148 -1.26 6.54 -4.62
C ARG A 148 -2.36 6.01 -3.71
N ASP A 149 -2.13 4.90 -3.00
CA ASP A 149 -3.09 4.35 -2.03
C ASP A 149 -2.42 3.77 -0.79
N ILE A 150 -1.47 4.50 -0.20
CA ILE A 150 -0.88 4.11 1.08
C ILE A 150 -1.91 4.31 2.19
N CYS A 151 -2.35 3.19 2.77
CA CYS A 151 -3.28 3.16 3.91
C CYS A 151 -3.16 1.82 4.65
N PRO A 152 -3.63 1.70 5.91
CA PRO A 152 -3.49 0.46 6.70
C PRO A 152 -4.10 -0.79 6.06
N ARG A 153 -5.09 -0.65 5.17
CA ARG A 153 -5.70 -1.79 4.46
C ARG A 153 -4.74 -2.47 3.48
N ASN A 154 -3.76 -1.74 3.00
CA ASN A 154 -2.78 -2.22 2.02
C ASN A 154 -1.52 -2.79 2.68
N PHE A 155 -1.58 -3.07 4.00
CA PHE A 155 -0.53 -3.76 4.73
C PHE A 155 -1.06 -5.01 5.44
N VAL A 156 -0.34 -6.11 5.32
CA VAL A 156 -0.58 -7.36 6.05
C VAL A 156 0.59 -7.59 7.00
N CYS A 157 0.30 -7.87 8.26
CA CYS A 157 1.29 -8.15 9.29
C CYS A 157 1.53 -9.65 9.43
N SER A 158 2.68 -10.03 10.02
CA SER A 158 2.85 -11.37 10.57
C SER A 158 1.89 -11.63 11.74
N LYS A 159 1.68 -12.91 12.10
CA LYS A 159 0.78 -13.29 13.21
C LYS A 159 1.10 -12.63 14.54
N ASP A 160 2.37 -12.33 14.79
CA ASP A 160 2.88 -11.65 15.98
C ASP A 160 3.04 -10.13 15.79
N ALA A 161 2.60 -9.60 14.68
CA ALA A 161 2.70 -8.19 14.29
C ALA A 161 4.13 -7.60 14.36
N LYS A 162 5.18 -8.41 14.20
CA LYS A 162 6.57 -7.91 14.17
C LYS A 162 7.03 -7.50 12.78
N THR A 163 6.40 -8.04 11.75
CA THR A 163 6.70 -7.70 10.37
C THR A 163 5.44 -7.33 9.61
N LEU A 164 5.59 -6.55 8.54
CA LEU A 164 4.51 -6.23 7.62
C LEU A 164 4.99 -6.27 6.17
N LYS A 165 4.01 -6.41 5.27
CA LYS A 165 4.21 -6.29 3.83
C LYS A 165 3.14 -5.44 3.18
N LEU A 166 3.57 -4.58 2.25
CA LEU A 166 2.70 -3.83 1.34
C LEU A 166 2.16 -4.77 0.25
N ILE A 167 0.85 -4.74 -0.04
CA ILE A 167 0.18 -5.81 -0.80
C ILE A 167 -0.59 -5.40 -2.07
N ASP A 168 -0.86 -4.13 -2.28
CA ASP A 168 -1.76 -3.68 -3.37
C ASP A 168 -1.13 -2.55 -4.19
N PHE A 169 -1.06 -2.75 -5.52
CA PHE A 169 -0.48 -1.80 -6.49
C PHE A 169 -1.49 -1.35 -7.55
N GLY A 170 -2.78 -1.60 -7.34
CA GLY A 170 -3.84 -1.32 -8.32
C GLY A 170 -3.94 0.15 -8.75
N LEU A 171 -3.58 1.10 -7.88
CA LEU A 171 -3.57 2.53 -8.17
C LEU A 171 -2.18 3.10 -8.48
N THR A 172 -1.15 2.26 -8.46
CA THR A 172 0.24 2.66 -8.70
C THR A 172 0.46 3.11 -10.14
N VAL A 173 1.25 4.15 -10.31
CA VAL A 173 1.61 4.72 -11.62
C VAL A 173 3.10 5.02 -11.70
N PRO A 174 3.69 5.07 -12.91
CA PRO A 174 5.04 5.61 -13.10
C PRO A 174 5.19 7.03 -12.56
N ALA A 175 6.36 7.34 -11.98
CA ALA A 175 6.69 8.66 -11.45
C ALA A 175 7.09 9.65 -12.57
N GLU A 176 6.28 9.71 -13.63
CA GLU A 176 6.47 10.53 -14.82
C GLU A 176 5.45 11.65 -14.87
N LYS A 177 5.79 12.79 -15.50
CA LYS A 177 4.95 14.00 -15.51
C LYS A 177 3.55 13.77 -16.08
N GLU A 178 3.44 12.88 -17.06
CA GLU A 178 2.19 12.51 -17.73
C GLU A 178 1.18 11.88 -16.79
N PHE A 179 1.65 11.13 -15.78
CA PHE A 179 0.82 10.49 -14.77
C PHE A 179 0.50 11.39 -13.56
N MET A 180 1.14 12.56 -13.47
CA MET A 180 1.01 13.48 -12.33
C MET A 180 0.09 14.65 -12.60
N GLN A 181 -0.63 14.63 -13.74
CA GLN A 181 -1.50 15.70 -14.15
C GLN A 181 -2.67 15.91 -13.17
N PRO A 182 -3.14 17.16 -13.00
CA PRO A 182 -4.29 17.45 -12.16
C PRO A 182 -5.54 16.69 -12.59
N GLY A 183 -6.40 16.32 -11.64
CA GLY A 183 -7.73 15.80 -11.93
C GLY A 183 -7.95 14.33 -11.64
N ILE A 184 -6.88 13.50 -11.53
CA ILE A 184 -7.03 12.10 -11.15
C ILE A 184 -7.10 12.01 -9.62
N ARG A 185 -8.34 11.98 -9.10
CA ARG A 185 -8.61 11.80 -7.67
C ARG A 185 -8.82 10.31 -7.39
N THR A 186 -7.74 9.61 -7.06
CA THR A 186 -7.75 8.19 -6.70
C THR A 186 -7.09 7.98 -5.35
N GLY A 187 -7.44 6.90 -4.67
CA GLY A 187 -6.93 6.55 -3.35
C GLY A 187 -8.03 6.52 -2.28
N THR A 188 -7.67 6.13 -1.09
CA THR A 188 -8.57 6.04 0.07
C THR A 188 -8.78 7.41 0.69
N PRO A 189 -10.02 7.97 0.71
CA PRO A 189 -10.29 9.38 1.04
C PRO A 189 -9.65 9.88 2.33
N ASN A 190 -9.69 9.10 3.40
CA ASN A 190 -9.18 9.50 4.72
C ASN A 190 -7.65 9.66 4.79
N TYR A 191 -6.91 9.20 3.78
CA TYR A 191 -5.45 9.25 3.70
C TYR A 191 -4.95 10.10 2.52
N MET A 192 -5.87 10.64 1.71
CA MET A 192 -5.49 11.46 0.55
C MET A 192 -4.78 12.73 0.95
N ALA A 193 -3.70 13.03 0.27
CA ALA A 193 -2.99 14.27 0.41
C ALA A 193 -3.82 15.49 -0.07
N PRO A 194 -3.65 16.68 0.54
CA PRO A 194 -4.41 17.88 0.19
C PRO A 194 -4.35 18.26 -1.29
N GLU A 195 -3.19 18.10 -1.93
CA GLU A 195 -3.01 18.40 -3.36
C GLU A 195 -3.84 17.47 -4.26
N VAL A 196 -4.00 16.19 -3.89
CA VAL A 196 -4.88 15.24 -4.61
C VAL A 196 -6.34 15.68 -4.50
N VAL A 197 -6.78 16.04 -3.28
CA VAL A 197 -8.14 16.48 -3.01
C VAL A 197 -8.46 17.77 -3.76
N ARG A 198 -7.51 18.70 -3.79
CA ARG A 198 -7.64 20.02 -4.46
C ARG A 198 -7.33 19.97 -5.95
N ARG A 199 -7.08 18.78 -6.52
CA ARG A 199 -6.77 18.55 -7.94
C ARG A 199 -5.59 19.41 -8.43
N ARG A 200 -4.54 19.54 -7.61
CA ARG A 200 -3.28 20.19 -7.96
C ARG A 200 -2.33 19.17 -8.61
N PRO A 201 -1.26 19.62 -9.29
CA PRO A 201 -0.18 18.71 -9.70
C PRO A 201 0.37 17.94 -8.50
N THR A 202 0.67 16.67 -8.72
CA THR A 202 1.11 15.75 -7.67
C THR A 202 2.49 15.18 -7.97
N ASP A 203 3.15 14.61 -6.97
CA ASP A 203 4.36 13.80 -7.10
C ASP A 203 4.40 12.76 -5.98
N LYS A 204 5.51 12.03 -5.84
CA LYS A 204 5.66 10.95 -4.84
C LYS A 204 5.41 11.40 -3.39
N ARG A 205 5.44 12.70 -3.10
CA ARG A 205 5.20 13.24 -1.74
C ARG A 205 3.74 13.14 -1.30
N LEU A 206 2.81 12.84 -2.21
CA LEU A 206 1.45 12.48 -1.84
C LEU A 206 1.41 11.17 -1.02
N ASP A 207 2.28 10.20 -1.36
CA ASP A 207 2.40 8.95 -0.60
C ASP A 207 3.02 9.19 0.79
N ILE A 208 3.93 10.16 0.91
CA ILE A 208 4.52 10.54 2.20
C ILE A 208 3.44 11.09 3.15
N PHE A 209 2.51 11.88 2.63
CA PHE A 209 1.35 12.33 3.41
C PHE A 209 0.46 11.16 3.85
N SER A 210 0.12 10.28 2.92
CA SER A 210 -0.72 9.10 3.18
C SER A 210 -0.06 8.14 4.19
N PHE A 211 1.26 7.97 4.09
CA PHE A 211 2.08 7.25 5.06
C PHE A 211 2.01 7.93 6.44
N GLY A 212 2.19 9.26 6.52
CA GLY A 212 2.06 10.01 7.77
C GLY A 212 0.71 9.82 8.44
N ALA A 213 -0.39 9.87 7.66
CA ALA A 213 -1.74 9.63 8.17
C ALA A 213 -1.93 8.19 8.69
N SER A 214 -1.35 7.21 7.99
CA SER A 214 -1.39 5.80 8.40
C SER A 214 -0.59 5.54 9.67
N VAL A 215 0.58 6.16 9.81
CA VAL A 215 1.41 6.06 11.02
C VAL A 215 0.75 6.80 12.19
N TYR A 216 0.16 7.97 11.94
CA TYR A 216 -0.60 8.67 12.98
C TYR A 216 -1.71 7.77 13.54
N GLU A 217 -2.52 7.14 12.67
CA GLU A 217 -3.57 6.21 13.09
C GLU A 217 -3.01 4.98 13.82
N LEU A 218 -1.82 4.49 13.47
CA LEU A 218 -1.15 3.37 14.14
C LEU A 218 -0.85 3.66 15.61
N PHE A 219 -0.57 4.90 15.97
CA PHE A 219 -0.31 5.33 17.35
C PHE A 219 -1.57 5.81 18.06
N ALA A 220 -2.35 6.66 17.38
CA ALA A 220 -3.52 7.31 17.98
C ALA A 220 -4.77 6.42 18.00
N PHE A 221 -4.86 5.38 17.18
CA PHE A 221 -6.09 4.65 16.82
C PHE A 221 -7.20 5.57 16.28
N GLU A 222 -6.84 6.79 15.95
CA GLU A 222 -7.69 7.83 15.37
C GLU A 222 -6.95 8.48 14.21
N LEU A 223 -7.69 8.98 13.24
CA LEU A 223 -7.11 9.73 12.13
C LEU A 223 -6.70 11.15 12.57
N PRO A 224 -5.73 11.79 11.88
CA PRO A 224 -5.35 13.18 12.15
C PRO A 224 -6.49 14.17 12.02
N TRP A 225 -7.49 13.84 11.21
CA TRP A 225 -8.71 14.64 10.98
C TRP A 225 -9.94 13.75 11.07
N GLN A 226 -11.11 14.39 11.22
CA GLN A 226 -12.36 13.68 11.34
C GLN A 226 -12.57 12.68 10.20
N ARG A 227 -12.86 11.43 10.55
CA ARG A 227 -13.16 10.35 9.59
C ARG A 227 -14.43 10.69 8.80
N GLY A 228 -14.42 10.46 7.51
CA GLY A 228 -15.57 10.62 6.65
C GLY A 228 -15.76 9.47 5.68
N ALA A 229 -17.02 9.24 5.32
CA ALA A 229 -17.39 8.19 4.36
C ALA A 229 -17.10 8.58 2.90
N ASP A 230 -16.97 9.87 2.63
CA ASP A 230 -16.75 10.41 1.28
C ASP A 230 -15.53 11.34 1.21
N GLY A 231 -15.20 11.78 0.00
CA GLY A 231 -14.09 12.68 -0.24
C GLY A 231 -14.24 14.08 0.37
N ARG A 232 -15.37 14.42 1.03
CA ARG A 232 -15.54 15.73 1.69
C ARG A 232 -14.73 15.80 2.97
N ALA A 233 -14.59 14.69 3.71
CA ALA A 233 -13.72 14.64 4.87
C ALA A 233 -12.27 14.99 4.52
N ALA A 234 -11.80 14.49 3.36
CA ALA A 234 -10.48 14.81 2.86
C ALA A 234 -10.27 16.30 2.54
N MET A 235 -11.35 17.09 2.34
CA MET A 235 -11.25 18.54 2.15
C MET A 235 -10.73 19.27 3.39
N ALA A 236 -10.87 18.67 4.58
CA ALA A 236 -10.34 19.20 5.83
C ALA A 236 -8.83 18.97 5.98
N HIS A 237 -8.24 18.06 5.18
CA HIS A 237 -6.83 17.77 5.25
C HIS A 237 -5.99 19.02 4.94
N GLY A 238 -5.13 19.38 5.88
CA GLY A 238 -4.27 20.54 5.76
C GLY A 238 -4.96 21.91 5.92
N LEU A 239 -6.24 21.98 6.30
CA LEU A 239 -6.89 23.22 6.71
C LEU A 239 -6.59 23.56 8.19
N LYS A 240 -6.40 22.52 9.01
CA LYS A 240 -6.06 22.62 10.41
C LYS A 240 -4.92 21.65 10.70
N ALA A 241 -3.95 22.06 11.50
CA ALA A 241 -2.88 21.18 11.97
C ALA A 241 -3.50 19.96 12.69
N PRO A 242 -2.97 18.76 12.50
CA PRO A 242 -3.40 17.60 13.26
C PRO A 242 -3.07 17.80 14.74
N PRO A 243 -3.87 17.23 15.67
CA PRO A 243 -3.48 17.19 17.08
C PRO A 243 -2.12 16.50 17.25
N PRO A 244 -1.31 16.86 18.25
CA PRO A 244 -0.11 16.12 18.59
C PRO A 244 -0.42 14.64 18.87
N LEU A 245 0.44 13.70 18.45
CA LEU A 245 0.30 12.29 18.76
C LEU A 245 0.31 12.01 20.26
N SER A 246 1.08 12.79 21.00
CA SER A 246 1.18 12.73 22.46
C SER A 246 -0.16 12.93 23.19
N ASN A 247 -1.16 13.52 22.53
CA ASN A 247 -2.52 13.59 23.08
C ASN A 247 -3.22 12.21 23.16
N TYR A 248 -2.84 11.27 22.30
CA TYR A 248 -3.42 9.93 22.19
C TYR A 248 -2.47 8.86 22.72
N TYR A 249 -1.19 9.06 22.52
CA TYR A 249 -0.11 8.19 22.97
C TYR A 249 0.95 9.00 23.73
N PRO A 250 0.72 9.31 25.03
CA PRO A 250 1.53 10.25 25.79
C PRO A 250 3.02 9.91 25.92
N LYS A 251 3.35 8.63 25.71
CA LYS A 251 4.72 8.12 25.78
C LYS A 251 5.47 8.14 24.44
N VAL A 252 4.85 8.63 23.36
CA VAL A 252 5.50 8.62 22.03
C VAL A 252 6.87 9.34 22.09
N ASP A 253 7.87 8.75 21.43
CA ASP A 253 9.17 9.42 21.25
C ASP A 253 8.97 10.75 20.52
N PRO A 254 9.44 11.90 21.06
CA PRO A 254 9.23 13.22 20.46
C PRO A 254 9.81 13.35 19.04
N THR A 255 10.92 12.65 18.74
CA THR A 255 11.52 12.65 17.40
C THR A 255 10.62 11.94 16.40
N LEU A 256 10.01 10.84 16.83
CA LEU A 256 9.05 10.10 16.01
C LEU A 256 7.78 10.92 15.77
N GLU A 257 7.22 11.55 16.81
CA GLU A 257 6.06 12.43 16.68
C GLU A 257 6.32 13.56 15.68
N GLN A 258 7.44 14.28 15.83
CA GLN A 258 7.81 15.36 14.91
C GLN A 258 7.96 14.86 13.46
N ALA A 259 8.56 13.68 13.27
CA ALA A 259 8.71 13.10 11.94
C ALA A 259 7.35 12.75 11.32
N VAL A 260 6.41 12.20 12.08
CA VAL A 260 5.06 11.90 11.62
C VAL A 260 4.30 13.19 11.26
N LEU A 261 4.33 14.19 12.13
CA LEU A 261 3.67 15.48 11.89
C LEU A 261 4.26 16.19 10.67
N LYS A 262 5.57 16.08 10.42
CA LYS A 262 6.21 16.63 9.22
C LYS A 262 5.73 15.93 7.94
N CYS A 263 5.42 14.63 7.95
CA CYS A 263 4.78 13.98 6.80
C CYS A 263 3.40 14.57 6.49
N LEU A 264 2.69 15.08 7.50
CA LEU A 264 1.33 15.63 7.41
C LEU A 264 1.26 17.10 7.05
N GLU A 265 2.40 17.75 6.75
CA GLU A 265 2.43 19.15 6.30
C GLU A 265 1.55 19.35 5.06
N PRO A 266 0.71 20.40 5.03
CA PRO A 266 -0.21 20.64 3.91
C PRO A 266 0.51 20.82 2.57
N GLU A 267 1.59 21.58 2.57
CA GLU A 267 2.37 21.84 1.35
C GLU A 267 3.46 20.79 1.17
N PRO A 268 3.54 20.13 0.00
CA PRO A 268 4.50 19.05 -0.25
C PRO A 268 5.97 19.46 -0.04
N THR A 269 6.29 20.74 -0.25
CA THR A 269 7.65 21.27 -0.05
C THR A 269 8.11 21.26 1.41
N ASN A 270 7.18 21.27 2.37
CA ASN A 270 7.46 21.25 3.79
C ASN A 270 7.58 19.82 4.34
N ARG A 271 7.14 18.81 3.58
CA ARG A 271 7.29 17.39 3.93
C ARG A 271 8.73 16.92 3.73
N PHE A 272 9.01 15.69 4.13
CA PHE A 272 10.18 14.99 3.62
C PHE A 272 10.10 14.88 2.08
N GLN A 273 11.25 14.99 1.41
CA GLN A 273 11.27 14.94 -0.06
C GLN A 273 11.38 13.50 -0.59
N ASP A 274 11.75 12.56 0.28
CA ASP A 274 11.78 11.11 0.05
C ASP A 274 11.69 10.36 1.39
N MET A 275 11.44 9.05 1.32
CA MET A 275 11.34 8.20 2.51
C MET A 275 12.69 7.96 3.18
N GLY A 276 13.80 8.09 2.47
CA GLY A 276 15.15 8.03 3.05
C GLY A 276 15.39 9.16 4.06
N GLN A 277 14.87 10.37 3.80
CA GLN A 277 14.93 11.48 4.75
C GLN A 277 14.11 11.20 6.02
N PHE A 278 12.91 10.58 5.88
CA PHE A 278 12.11 10.14 7.03
C PHE A 278 12.88 9.11 7.87
N LEU A 279 13.37 8.04 7.24
CA LEU A 279 14.13 6.97 7.91
C LEU A 279 15.38 7.53 8.62
N LYS A 280 16.08 8.47 7.97
CA LYS A 280 17.23 9.18 8.58
C LYS A 280 16.81 9.98 9.82
N ALA A 281 15.67 10.65 9.77
CA ALA A 281 15.17 11.44 10.90
C ALA A 281 14.91 10.57 12.13
N ILE A 282 14.32 9.39 11.96
CA ILE A 282 13.99 8.47 13.07
C ILE A 282 15.07 7.42 13.36
N ARG A 283 16.26 7.49 12.74
CA ARG A 283 17.30 6.43 12.87
C ARG A 283 17.78 6.20 14.31
N ARG A 284 17.73 7.22 15.15
CA ARG A 284 18.18 7.17 16.55
C ARG A 284 17.08 6.78 17.54
N VAL A 285 15.83 6.80 17.13
CA VAL A 285 14.71 6.32 17.94
C VAL A 285 14.89 4.82 18.18
N ARG A 286 14.96 4.39 19.43
CA ARG A 286 15.21 2.98 19.80
C ARG A 286 13.92 2.27 20.16
N HIS A 287 12.99 2.98 20.75
CA HIS A 287 11.70 2.50 21.20
C HIS A 287 10.62 3.45 20.71
N GLU A 288 9.38 2.96 20.62
CA GLU A 288 8.23 3.81 20.29
C GLU A 288 7.92 4.78 21.43
N ASP A 289 8.24 4.40 22.66
CA ASP A 289 8.09 5.20 23.85
C ASP A 289 9.34 6.08 24.09
N ALA A 290 9.11 7.26 24.62
CA ALA A 290 10.18 8.13 25.12
C ALA A 290 10.91 7.44 26.26
N SER A 291 12.24 7.49 26.23
CA SER A 291 13.12 6.97 27.30
C SER A 291 13.10 7.85 28.54
#